data_70ecb34504b1c3a208127f211f05198e
#
_entry.id   70ecb34504b1c3a208127f211f05198e
#
_cell.length_a   1.000
_cell.length_b   1.000
_cell.length_c   1.000
_cell.angle_alpha   90.00
_cell.angle_beta   90.00
_cell.angle_gamma   90.00
#
_symmetry.space_group_name_H-M   'P 1'
#
loop_
_entity.id
_entity.type
_entity.pdbx_description
1 polymer ?
#
loop_
_entity_poly.entity_id
_entity_poly.type
_entity_poly.pdbx_seq_one_letter_code
_entity_poly.pdbx_strand_id
1 'polypeptide(L)'
;VKEAANLLTTIVYSNVRKFSVIPGITHFLLGGADTSLHLYDLYADGSITEVDDFVSSGSGSVMAYGVLEAYYKKDMTEAEGVDMAIKSVNAAMQRDSCTGEGIDVYVITKAGMKKAASKKVNTKAE
;
A
#
# COMPACT_ATOMS: atom_id res chain seq x y z
N VAL A 1 13.87 -6.71 -6.34
CA VAL A 1 12.46 -6.29 -6.11
C VAL A 1 11.60 -6.58 -7.33
N LYS A 2 12.06 -6.23 -8.52
CA LYS A 2 11.30 -6.48 -9.75
C LYS A 2 11.05 -7.97 -10.02
N GLU A 3 11.99 -8.84 -9.72
CA GLU A 3 11.83 -10.29 -9.86
C GLU A 3 10.74 -10.82 -8.92
N ALA A 4 10.69 -10.33 -7.69
CA ALA A 4 9.63 -10.66 -6.74
C ALA A 4 8.28 -10.14 -7.23
N ALA A 5 8.21 -8.94 -7.79
CA ALA A 5 7.01 -8.37 -8.37
C ALA A 5 6.51 -9.22 -9.55
N ASN A 6 7.40 -9.65 -10.43
CA ASN A 6 7.07 -10.52 -11.56
C ASN A 6 6.51 -11.86 -11.08
N LEU A 7 7.11 -12.46 -10.05
CA LEU A 7 6.64 -13.72 -9.49
C LEU A 7 5.24 -13.57 -8.87
N LEU A 8 5.01 -12.54 -8.07
CA LEU A 8 3.71 -12.26 -7.47
C LEU A 8 2.64 -12.02 -8.54
N THR A 9 2.96 -11.24 -9.56
CA THR A 9 2.04 -10.99 -10.67
C THR A 9 1.65 -12.27 -11.38
N THR A 10 2.59 -13.19 -11.60
CA THR A 10 2.32 -14.49 -12.20
C THR A 10 1.36 -15.31 -11.34
N ILE A 11 1.56 -15.32 -10.04
CA ILE A 11 0.68 -16.03 -9.09
C ILE A 11 -0.72 -15.43 -9.09
N VAL A 12 -0.84 -14.12 -9.04
CA VAL A 12 -2.12 -13.40 -9.05
C VAL A 12 -2.86 -13.66 -10.36
N TYR A 13 -2.18 -13.54 -11.49
CA TYR A 13 -2.75 -13.81 -12.82
C TYR A 13 -3.25 -15.24 -12.93
N SER A 14 -2.49 -16.22 -12.44
CA SER A 14 -2.89 -17.62 -12.44
C SER A 14 -4.17 -17.85 -11.63
N ASN A 15 -4.33 -17.18 -10.49
CA ASN A 15 -5.54 -17.26 -9.68
C ASN A 15 -6.77 -16.67 -10.39
N VAL A 16 -6.62 -15.56 -11.07
CA VAL A 16 -7.70 -14.92 -11.85
C VAL A 16 -8.14 -15.82 -13.01
N ARG A 17 -7.20 -16.54 -13.62
CA ARG A 17 -7.45 -17.41 -14.78
C ARG A 17 -7.96 -18.79 -14.43
N LYS A 18 -7.98 -19.18 -13.17
CA LYS A 18 -8.54 -20.47 -12.77
C LYS A 18 -10.04 -20.52 -13.05
N PHE A 19 -10.50 -21.70 -13.48
CA PHE A 19 -11.92 -22.01 -13.56
C PHE A 19 -12.50 -22.00 -12.14
N SER A 20 -13.01 -20.87 -11.75
CA SER A 20 -13.66 -20.67 -10.46
C SER A 20 -14.90 -19.81 -10.69
N VAL A 21 -15.96 -20.10 -9.96
CA VAL A 21 -17.18 -19.28 -9.94
C VAL A 21 -16.87 -17.89 -9.34
N ILE A 22 -15.86 -17.83 -8.46
CA ILE A 22 -15.36 -16.59 -7.87
C ILE A 22 -13.88 -16.48 -8.23
N PRO A 23 -13.50 -15.68 -9.26
CA PRO A 23 -12.10 -15.46 -9.57
C PRO A 23 -11.40 -14.79 -8.39
N GLY A 24 -10.17 -15.18 -8.12
CA GLY A 24 -9.34 -14.54 -7.12
C GLY A 24 -8.99 -13.12 -7.57
N ILE A 25 -9.70 -12.14 -7.04
CA ILE A 25 -9.40 -10.74 -7.27
C ILE A 25 -8.45 -10.28 -6.17
N THR A 26 -7.17 -10.16 -6.50
CA THR A 26 -6.16 -9.73 -5.56
C THR A 26 -5.33 -8.59 -6.15
N HIS A 27 -5.16 -7.56 -5.38
CA HIS A 27 -4.33 -6.41 -5.71
C HIS A 27 -3.23 -6.30 -4.67
N PHE A 28 -1.99 -6.19 -5.11
CA PHE A 28 -0.84 -6.08 -4.22
C PHE A 28 -0.05 -4.81 -4.47
N LEU A 29 0.47 -4.27 -3.38
CA LEU A 29 1.52 -3.26 -3.41
C LEU A 29 2.81 -3.91 -2.90
N LEU A 30 3.89 -3.70 -3.62
CA LEU A 30 5.20 -4.22 -3.23
C LEU A 30 6.21 -3.09 -3.15
N GLY A 31 6.69 -2.84 -1.94
CA GLY A 31 7.81 -1.92 -1.70
C GLY A 31 9.06 -2.68 -1.34
N GLY A 32 10.21 -2.21 -1.80
CA GLY A 32 11.47 -2.84 -1.49
C GLY A 32 12.68 -2.02 -1.91
N ALA A 33 13.84 -2.48 -1.49
CA ALA A 33 15.12 -1.88 -1.81
C ALA A 33 16.12 -2.94 -2.27
N ASP A 34 16.81 -2.64 -3.35
CA ASP A 34 18.02 -3.34 -3.78
C ASP A 34 19.13 -2.29 -3.95
N THR A 35 19.62 -2.02 -5.15
CA THR A 35 20.51 -0.88 -5.41
C THR A 35 19.77 0.46 -5.36
N SER A 36 18.44 0.44 -5.48
CA SER A 36 17.57 1.60 -5.39
C SER A 36 16.25 1.21 -4.70
N LEU A 37 15.42 2.21 -4.42
CA LEU A 37 14.09 1.99 -3.85
C LEU A 37 13.07 1.78 -4.95
N HIS A 38 12.15 0.84 -4.72
CA HIS A 38 11.12 0.50 -5.69
C HIS A 38 9.75 0.39 -5.01
N LEU A 39 8.73 0.86 -5.70
CA LEU A 39 7.33 0.67 -5.33
C LEU A 39 6.59 0.18 -6.57
N TYR A 40 5.97 -0.99 -6.47
CA TYR A 40 5.22 -1.59 -7.56
C TYR A 40 3.75 -1.76 -7.19
N ASP A 41 2.91 -1.48 -8.16
CA ASP A 41 1.48 -1.76 -8.11
C ASP A 41 1.20 -2.98 -9.02
N LEU A 42 0.70 -4.05 -8.41
CA LEU A 42 0.47 -5.33 -9.06
C LEU A 42 -1.02 -5.60 -9.19
N TYR A 43 -1.51 -5.61 -10.41
CA TYR A 43 -2.93 -5.79 -10.72
C TYR A 43 -3.31 -7.25 -10.93
N ALA A 44 -4.58 -7.56 -10.72
CA ALA A 44 -5.13 -8.90 -10.88
C ALA A 44 -5.05 -9.43 -12.32
N ASP A 45 -4.94 -8.56 -13.31
CA ASP A 45 -4.76 -8.93 -14.73
C ASP A 45 -3.33 -9.32 -15.09
N GLY A 46 -2.41 -9.30 -14.13
CA GLY A 46 -1.00 -9.61 -14.34
C GLY A 46 -0.15 -8.42 -14.69
N SER A 47 -0.71 -7.22 -14.77
CA SER A 47 0.08 -6.01 -15.05
C SER A 47 0.83 -5.52 -13.83
N ILE A 48 2.00 -4.92 -14.08
CA ILE A 48 2.88 -4.31 -13.06
C ILE A 48 3.12 -2.87 -13.45
N THR A 49 2.95 -1.96 -12.51
CA THR A 49 3.31 -0.56 -12.68
C THR A 49 4.31 -0.15 -11.61
N GLU A 50 5.44 0.42 -12.01
CA GLU A 50 6.35 1.06 -11.06
C GLU A 50 5.84 2.46 -10.74
N VAL A 51 5.75 2.78 -9.45
CA VAL A 51 5.17 4.03 -8.94
C VAL A 51 6.28 4.91 -8.41
N ASP A 52 6.33 6.16 -8.86
CA ASP A 52 7.37 7.12 -8.50
C ASP A 52 7.01 7.98 -7.29
N ASP A 53 5.75 8.08 -6.97
CA ASP A 53 5.24 8.96 -5.92
C ASP A 53 4.54 8.18 -4.80
N PHE A 54 3.27 7.90 -4.96
CA PHE A 54 2.48 7.18 -3.97
C PHE A 54 1.41 6.33 -4.63
N VAL A 55 0.94 5.35 -3.90
CA VAL A 55 -0.15 4.47 -4.34
C VAL A 55 -0.94 3.99 -3.13
N SER A 56 -2.21 3.74 -3.32
CA SER A 56 -3.09 3.18 -2.31
C SER A 56 -3.93 2.05 -2.90
N SER A 57 -4.29 1.09 -2.08
CA SER A 57 -5.12 -0.04 -2.46
C SER A 57 -6.10 -0.37 -1.33
N GLY A 58 -7.19 -1.01 -1.70
CA GLY A 58 -8.23 -1.42 -0.78
C GLY A 58 -9.48 -0.54 -0.86
N SER A 59 -10.49 -0.92 -0.10
CA SER A 59 -11.80 -0.23 -0.08
C SER A 59 -11.72 1.23 0.35
N GLY A 60 -10.77 1.57 1.21
CA GLY A 60 -10.54 2.94 1.67
C GLY A 60 -9.58 3.76 0.81
N SER A 61 -9.16 3.24 -0.34
CA SER A 61 -8.09 3.87 -1.15
C SER A 61 -8.43 5.29 -1.61
N VAL A 62 -9.68 5.58 -1.91
CA VAL A 62 -10.12 6.91 -2.35
C VAL A 62 -9.85 7.97 -1.28
N MET A 63 -10.15 7.66 -0.03
CA MET A 63 -9.90 8.56 1.10
C MET A 63 -8.41 8.75 1.34
N ALA A 64 -7.64 7.67 1.27
CA ALA A 64 -6.19 7.74 1.41
C ALA A 64 -5.56 8.57 0.29
N TYR A 65 -6.00 8.40 -0.95
CA TYR A 65 -5.52 9.22 -2.08
C TYR A 65 -5.77 10.71 -1.87
N GLY A 66 -6.91 11.09 -1.31
CA GLY A 66 -7.20 12.49 -1.00
C GLY A 66 -6.16 13.12 -0.09
N VAL A 67 -5.72 12.41 0.93
CA VAL A 67 -4.67 12.87 1.86
C VAL A 67 -3.31 12.86 1.17
N LEU A 68 -2.98 11.80 0.44
CA LEU A 68 -1.72 11.68 -0.28
C LEU A 68 -1.55 12.82 -1.29
N GLU A 69 -2.58 13.13 -2.06
CA GLU A 69 -2.55 14.25 -3.00
C GLU A 69 -2.35 15.60 -2.31
N ALA A 70 -2.91 15.79 -1.13
CA ALA A 70 -2.82 17.05 -0.40
C ALA A 70 -1.45 17.27 0.29
N TYR A 71 -0.83 16.20 0.77
CA TYR A 71 0.36 16.30 1.63
C TYR A 71 1.64 15.78 1.00
N TYR A 72 1.57 14.97 -0.05
CA TYR A 72 2.77 14.46 -0.68
C TYR A 72 3.60 15.57 -1.30
N LYS A 73 4.90 15.50 -1.08
CA LYS A 73 5.90 16.30 -1.78
C LYS A 73 7.15 15.45 -2.03
N LYS A 74 7.88 15.76 -3.07
CA LYS A 74 9.16 15.13 -3.34
C LYS A 74 10.17 15.48 -2.23
N ASP A 75 11.06 14.55 -1.92
CA ASP A 75 12.13 14.75 -0.92
C ASP A 75 11.62 14.98 0.52
N MET A 76 10.55 14.27 0.88
CA MET A 76 10.07 14.25 2.26
C MET A 76 11.08 13.57 3.18
N THR A 77 11.18 14.06 4.41
CA THR A 77 11.90 13.35 5.47
C THR A 77 11.16 12.08 5.85
N GLU A 78 11.87 11.15 6.51
CA GLU A 78 11.25 9.93 7.03
C GLU A 78 10.09 10.25 7.97
N ALA A 79 10.27 11.21 8.88
CA ALA A 79 9.23 11.62 9.83
C ALA A 79 7.99 12.19 9.12
N GLU A 80 8.18 13.00 8.09
CA GLU A 80 7.09 13.54 7.28
C GLU A 80 6.35 12.45 6.52
N GLY A 81 7.08 11.48 5.98
CA GLY A 81 6.49 10.35 5.28
C GLY A 81 5.67 9.44 6.20
N VAL A 82 6.16 9.17 7.40
CA VAL A 82 5.43 8.39 8.42
C VAL A 82 4.16 9.12 8.83
N ASP A 83 4.23 10.42 9.08
CA ASP A 83 3.05 11.22 9.44
C ASP A 83 2.01 11.23 8.32
N MET A 84 2.43 11.40 7.08
CA MET A 84 1.55 11.35 5.91
C MET A 84 0.88 9.98 5.77
N ALA A 85 1.61 8.89 5.96
CA ALA A 85 1.06 7.55 5.91
C ALA A 85 -0.01 7.32 6.99
N ILE A 86 0.26 7.76 8.21
CA ILE A 86 -0.71 7.67 9.32
C ILE A 86 -1.97 8.46 9.00
N LYS A 87 -1.84 9.70 8.53
CA LYS A 87 -2.98 10.53 8.15
C LYS A 87 -3.81 9.91 7.04
N SER A 88 -3.15 9.31 6.05
CA SER A 88 -3.82 8.69 4.91
C SER A 88 -4.67 7.49 5.33
N VAL A 89 -4.09 6.59 6.12
CA VAL A 89 -4.82 5.40 6.60
C VAL A 89 -5.90 5.80 7.60
N ASN A 90 -5.63 6.78 8.46
CA ASN A 90 -6.63 7.27 9.41
C ASN A 90 -7.84 7.88 8.69
N ALA A 91 -7.64 8.62 7.62
CA ALA A 91 -8.74 9.16 6.81
C ALA A 91 -9.62 8.03 6.24
N ALA A 92 -9.00 6.95 5.75
CA ALA A 92 -9.72 5.78 5.28
C ALA A 92 -10.51 5.11 6.42
N MET A 93 -9.90 4.96 7.60
CA MET A 93 -10.54 4.34 8.76
C MET A 93 -11.77 5.11 9.25
N GLN A 94 -11.77 6.43 9.10
CA GLN A 94 -12.90 7.27 9.53
C GLN A 94 -14.14 7.12 8.64
N ARG A 95 -13.97 6.76 7.37
CA ARG A 95 -15.04 6.77 6.38
C ARG A 95 -15.36 5.41 5.77
N ASP A 96 -14.43 4.48 5.81
CA ASP A 96 -14.59 3.15 5.26
C ASP A 96 -14.80 2.12 6.37
N SER A 97 -15.97 1.50 6.40
CA SER A 97 -16.31 0.49 7.41
C SER A 97 -15.46 -0.79 7.31
N CYS A 98 -14.86 -1.04 6.15
CA CYS A 98 -14.01 -2.21 5.91
C CYS A 98 -12.54 -1.97 6.24
N THR A 99 -12.15 -0.72 6.50
CA THR A 99 -10.79 -0.38 6.92
C THR A 99 -10.67 -0.55 8.44
N GLY A 100 -9.75 -1.39 8.86
CA GLY A 100 -9.76 -1.97 10.19
C GLY A 100 -9.15 -1.14 11.32
N GLU A 101 -8.79 -1.80 12.39
CA GLU A 101 -8.76 -1.30 13.77
C GLU A 101 -7.44 -0.67 14.20
N GLY A 102 -6.50 -0.51 13.30
CA GLY A 102 -5.19 0.03 13.64
C GLY A 102 -4.38 0.40 12.42
N ILE A 103 -3.24 1.00 12.67
CA ILE A 103 -2.31 1.45 11.65
C ILE A 103 -0.91 0.94 11.99
N ASP A 104 -0.30 0.23 11.07
CA ASP A 104 1.11 -0.12 11.12
C ASP A 104 1.83 0.60 9.97
N VAL A 105 2.96 1.21 10.30
CA VAL A 105 3.80 1.90 9.32
C VAL A 105 5.19 1.31 9.32
N TYR A 106 5.66 0.93 8.15
CA TYR A 106 7.02 0.44 7.93
C TYR A 106 7.77 1.42 7.04
N VAL A 107 9.03 1.65 7.36
CA VAL A 107 9.95 2.44 6.55
C VAL A 107 10.94 1.51 5.88
N ILE A 108 11.07 1.62 4.57
CA ILE A 108 12.02 0.85 3.77
C ILE A 108 13.08 1.80 3.25
N THR A 109 14.33 1.53 3.59
CA THR A 109 15.50 2.25 3.09
C THR A 109 16.48 1.25 2.51
N LYS A 110 17.56 1.74 1.92
CA LYS A 110 18.65 0.86 1.45
C LYS A 110 19.31 0.08 2.59
N ALA A 111 19.18 0.56 3.82
CA ALA A 111 19.70 -0.13 5.01
C ALA A 111 18.78 -1.25 5.51
N GLY A 112 17.54 -1.33 5.03
CA GLY A 112 16.58 -2.36 5.41
C GLY A 112 15.20 -1.80 5.71
N MET A 113 14.37 -2.63 6.33
CA MET A 113 13.01 -2.29 6.72
C MET A 113 12.89 -2.22 8.22
N LYS A 114 12.18 -1.21 8.71
CA LYS A 114 11.85 -1.09 10.14
C LYS A 114 10.40 -0.68 10.33
N LYS A 115 9.80 -1.12 11.43
CA LYS A 115 8.48 -0.67 11.85
C LYS A 115 8.63 0.69 12.52
N ALA A 116 8.07 1.72 11.91
CA ALA A 116 8.20 3.10 12.36
C ALA A 116 7.08 3.52 13.32
N ALA A 117 5.87 2.94 13.17
CA ALA A 117 4.73 3.23 14.03
C ALA A 117 3.76 2.06 14.06
N SER A 118 3.07 1.93 15.19
CA SER A 118 1.95 1.01 15.34
C SER A 118 0.94 1.67 16.27
N LYS A 119 -0.27 1.90 15.77
CA LYS A 119 -1.34 2.54 16.53
C LYS A 119 -2.62 1.73 16.40
N LYS A 120 -3.22 1.39 17.54
CA LYS A 120 -4.63 1.00 17.56
C LYS A 120 -5.45 2.27 17.58
N VAL A 121 -6.29 2.45 16.58
CA VAL A 121 -7.20 3.59 16.52
C VAL A 121 -8.60 3.09 16.86
N ASN A 122 -9.17 3.62 17.91
CA ASN A 122 -10.55 3.36 18.25
C ASN A 122 -11.42 4.24 17.35
N THR A 123 -11.77 3.71 16.18
CA THR A 123 -12.57 4.42 15.19
C THR A 123 -14.06 4.39 15.49
N LYS A 124 -14.45 3.56 16.41
CA LYS A 124 -15.82 3.47 16.89
C LYS A 124 -15.95 4.28 18.18
N ALA A 125 -15.69 5.55 18.07
CA ALA A 125 -16.18 6.48 19.06
C ALA A 125 -17.70 6.48 18.93
N GLU A 126 -18.30 6.10 19.95
CA GLU A 126 -19.75 6.11 20.12
C GLU A 126 -20.34 7.53 19.99
#